data_32e3be1313441137a462a6f6ded4cb35
#
_entry.id   32e3be1313441137a462a6f6ded4cb35
#
_cell.length_a   1.000
_cell.length_b   1.000
_cell.length_c   1.000
_cell.angle_alpha   90.00
_cell.angle_beta   90.00
_cell.angle_gamma   90.00
#
_symmetry.space_group_name_H-M   'P 1'
#
loop_
_entity.id
_entity.type
_entity.pdbx_description
1 polymer ?
#
loop_
_entity_poly.entity_id
_entity_poly.type
_entity_poly.pdbx_seq_one_letter_code
_entity_poly.pdbx_strand_id
1 'polypeptide(L)'
;IYQGVALYNFVDNHDVNRLASTLCDQRYLPLCYTLMYCMPGIPSVYYGSEYGVMGRHENNSDDGLRPCLDLDDLNRSGNLDLYRHLVKLGRIYHAYPALRTGSYYTVEVRNRQLLFAKEQDGRTVYVALNLEDCPSEFRFGTHVPSLVDVISGQPVQVENGGAWIRMAPFSSMILVEDDIVNQTEPEAAAVAVPEPTVLEAGAKYRDVLDGSVCELLQTSVRHAETQEELVVYRKEKDGSVWAMPKSIFTGTAHDNQPRFEKL
;
A
#
# COMPACT_ATOMS: atom_id res chain seq x y z
N ILE A 1 27.10 -7.79 -11.79
CA ILE A 1 27.67 -6.76 -10.90
C ILE A 1 26.93 -6.73 -9.56
N TYR A 2 25.62 -6.96 -9.52
CA TYR A 2 24.80 -6.86 -8.32
C TYR A 2 24.31 -8.23 -7.78
N GLN A 3 25.02 -9.32 -8.08
CA GLN A 3 24.64 -10.65 -7.64
C GLN A 3 24.68 -10.72 -6.10
N GLY A 4 23.57 -11.13 -5.48
CA GLY A 4 23.40 -11.20 -4.02
C GLY A 4 23.10 -9.87 -3.33
N VAL A 5 22.89 -8.77 -4.07
CA VAL A 5 22.50 -7.47 -3.51
C VAL A 5 21.04 -7.19 -3.83
N ALA A 6 20.23 -6.94 -2.79
CA ALA A 6 18.87 -6.46 -2.95
C ALA A 6 18.89 -4.97 -3.33
N LEU A 7 18.45 -4.64 -4.53
CA LEU A 7 18.36 -3.27 -5.00
C LEU A 7 17.10 -2.59 -4.45
N TYR A 8 17.18 -1.28 -4.26
CA TYR A 8 16.06 -0.45 -3.89
C TYR A 8 15.23 -0.11 -5.16
N ASN A 9 14.00 -0.60 -5.23
CA ASN A 9 13.11 -0.41 -6.36
C ASN A 9 12.08 0.68 -6.06
N PHE A 10 11.93 1.62 -6.97
CA PHE A 10 10.87 2.64 -6.91
C PHE A 10 10.41 2.98 -8.32
N VAL A 11 9.21 3.51 -8.45
CA VAL A 11 8.66 4.02 -9.70
C VAL A 11 8.68 5.55 -9.78
N ASP A 12 8.73 6.19 -8.62
CA ASP A 12 8.97 7.63 -8.45
C ASP A 12 9.58 7.92 -7.08
N ASN A 13 10.13 9.12 -6.91
CA ASN A 13 10.71 9.61 -5.66
C ASN A 13 10.71 11.15 -5.64
N HIS A 14 11.46 11.73 -4.69
CA HIS A 14 11.56 13.18 -4.50
C HIS A 14 12.39 13.93 -5.58
N ASP A 15 13.06 13.23 -6.48
CA ASP A 15 13.95 13.80 -7.50
C ASP A 15 13.46 13.58 -8.93
N VAL A 16 12.44 12.73 -9.13
CA VAL A 16 11.87 12.45 -10.46
C VAL A 16 10.38 12.74 -10.48
N ASN A 17 9.87 13.00 -11.68
CA ASN A 17 8.43 13.21 -11.87
C ASN A 17 7.61 12.08 -11.28
N ARG A 18 6.51 12.42 -10.62
CA ARG A 18 5.55 11.45 -10.11
C ARG A 18 5.08 10.52 -11.21
N LEU A 19 4.97 9.23 -10.93
CA LEU A 19 4.54 8.23 -11.91
C LEU A 19 3.20 8.61 -12.54
N ALA A 20 2.23 9.04 -11.74
CA ALA A 20 0.92 9.49 -12.22
C ALA A 20 0.99 10.66 -13.21
N SER A 21 2.03 11.51 -13.13
CA SER A 21 2.27 12.59 -14.11
C SER A 21 3.01 12.14 -15.35
N THR A 22 3.67 11.00 -15.31
CA THR A 22 4.51 10.50 -16.40
C THR A 22 3.74 9.59 -17.34
N LEU A 23 2.81 8.82 -16.79
CA LEU A 23 1.98 7.88 -17.55
C LEU A 23 0.96 8.63 -18.43
N CYS A 24 0.86 8.23 -19.68
CA CYS A 24 -0.17 8.73 -20.62
C CYS A 24 -1.58 8.16 -20.30
N ASP A 25 -1.64 7.06 -19.56
CA ASP A 25 -2.88 6.38 -19.19
C ASP A 25 -2.77 5.87 -17.73
N GLN A 26 -3.67 6.34 -16.89
CA GLN A 26 -3.67 6.02 -15.46
C GLN A 26 -3.98 4.55 -15.17
N ARG A 27 -4.52 3.79 -16.12
CA ARG A 27 -4.73 2.35 -16.00
C ARG A 27 -3.43 1.55 -15.85
N TYR A 28 -2.28 2.15 -16.20
CA TYR A 28 -0.98 1.55 -15.97
C TYR A 28 -0.48 1.67 -14.52
N LEU A 29 -1.01 2.59 -13.71
CA LEU A 29 -0.54 2.78 -12.34
C LEU A 29 -0.51 1.48 -11.52
N PRO A 30 -1.63 0.73 -11.37
CA PRO A 30 -1.62 -0.51 -10.60
C PRO A 30 -0.66 -1.56 -11.19
N LEU A 31 -0.47 -1.59 -12.51
CA LEU A 31 0.44 -2.53 -13.17
C LEU A 31 1.91 -2.22 -12.87
N CYS A 32 2.29 -0.93 -12.89
CA CYS A 32 3.63 -0.49 -12.53
C CYS A 32 3.96 -0.85 -11.08
N TYR A 33 3.02 -0.67 -10.15
CA TYR A 33 3.22 -1.06 -8.76
C TYR A 33 3.24 -2.57 -8.56
N THR A 34 2.39 -3.33 -9.26
CA THR A 34 2.46 -4.80 -9.23
C THR A 34 3.85 -5.28 -9.69
N LEU A 35 4.35 -4.71 -10.79
CA LEU A 35 5.69 -5.04 -11.28
C LEU A 35 6.76 -4.68 -10.25
N MET A 36 6.72 -3.46 -9.67
CA MET A 36 7.68 -2.99 -8.69
C MET A 36 7.75 -3.91 -7.45
N TYR A 37 6.60 -4.34 -6.93
CA TYR A 37 6.53 -5.22 -5.77
C TYR A 37 7.01 -6.64 -6.06
N CYS A 38 6.87 -7.11 -7.30
CA CYS A 38 7.17 -8.50 -7.66
C CYS A 38 8.56 -8.69 -8.29
N MET A 39 9.20 -7.63 -8.80
CA MET A 39 10.56 -7.71 -9.33
C MET A 39 11.60 -7.92 -8.22
N PRO A 40 12.77 -8.52 -8.53
CA PRO A 40 13.85 -8.64 -7.56
C PRO A 40 14.27 -7.27 -6.99
N GLY A 41 14.32 -7.19 -5.64
CA GLY A 41 14.70 -5.96 -4.93
C GLY A 41 13.75 -5.64 -3.77
N ILE A 42 13.89 -4.46 -3.21
CA ILE A 42 13.09 -3.96 -2.09
C ILE A 42 12.16 -2.87 -2.65
N PRO A 43 10.85 -3.10 -2.72
CA PRO A 43 9.90 -2.11 -3.24
C PRO A 43 9.77 -0.93 -2.27
N SER A 44 9.70 0.27 -2.83
CA SER A 44 9.48 1.50 -2.08
C SER A 44 8.43 2.37 -2.75
N VAL A 45 7.49 2.85 -1.96
CA VAL A 45 6.44 3.77 -2.38
C VAL A 45 6.74 5.15 -1.83
N TYR A 46 6.78 6.15 -2.70
CA TYR A 46 6.97 7.52 -2.29
C TYR A 46 5.63 8.10 -1.78
N TYR A 47 5.66 8.92 -0.72
CA TYR A 47 4.45 9.42 -0.07
C TYR A 47 3.50 10.13 -1.05
N GLY A 48 2.22 9.84 -0.95
CA GLY A 48 1.17 10.35 -1.85
C GLY A 48 1.04 9.61 -3.19
N SER A 49 2.07 8.87 -3.62
CA SER A 49 2.02 8.11 -4.87
C SER A 49 1.03 6.96 -4.79
N GLU A 50 0.77 6.44 -3.60
CA GLU A 50 -0.27 5.45 -3.30
C GLU A 50 -1.70 5.97 -3.56
N TYR A 51 -1.89 7.29 -3.55
CA TYR A 51 -3.14 7.95 -3.91
C TYR A 51 -3.15 8.50 -5.34
N GLY A 52 -2.10 8.24 -6.12
CA GLY A 52 -1.96 8.75 -7.47
C GLY A 52 -1.68 10.26 -7.54
N VAL A 53 -1.04 10.83 -6.51
CA VAL A 53 -0.65 12.25 -6.50
C VAL A 53 0.24 12.55 -7.70
N MET A 54 -0.11 13.59 -8.42
CA MET A 54 0.63 14.10 -9.57
C MET A 54 1.66 15.14 -9.14
N GLY A 55 2.75 15.26 -9.90
CA GLY A 55 3.78 16.26 -9.69
C GLY A 55 4.88 16.15 -10.74
N ARG A 56 5.41 17.30 -11.15
CA ARG A 56 6.49 17.42 -12.12
C ARG A 56 7.57 18.35 -11.60
N HIS A 57 8.79 18.08 -11.99
CA HIS A 57 9.88 19.03 -11.83
C HIS A 57 9.64 20.22 -12.78
N GLU A 58 9.55 21.43 -12.25
CA GLU A 58 9.27 22.65 -13.01
C GLU A 58 10.21 23.78 -12.58
N ASN A 59 10.66 24.58 -13.55
CA ASN A 59 11.44 25.81 -13.30
C ASN A 59 12.67 25.62 -12.37
N ASN A 60 13.35 24.49 -12.44
CA ASN A 60 14.45 24.13 -11.54
C ASN A 60 14.04 24.07 -10.05
N SER A 61 12.77 23.80 -9.76
CA SER A 61 12.25 23.58 -8.41
C SER A 61 11.68 22.15 -8.29
N ASP A 62 11.90 21.55 -7.13
CA ASP A 62 11.33 20.26 -6.73
C ASP A 62 10.02 20.42 -5.97
N ASP A 63 9.51 21.63 -5.77
CA ASP A 63 8.31 21.88 -4.96
C ASP A 63 7.09 21.08 -5.45
N GLY A 64 6.94 20.96 -6.79
CA GLY A 64 5.90 20.13 -7.39
C GLY A 64 6.03 18.63 -7.10
N LEU A 65 7.22 18.16 -6.73
CA LEU A 65 7.49 16.75 -6.37
C LEU A 65 7.30 16.49 -4.88
N ARG A 66 7.36 17.54 -4.04
CA ARG A 66 7.34 17.48 -2.56
C ARG A 66 6.18 18.25 -1.95
N PRO A 67 4.93 18.08 -2.42
CA PRO A 67 3.79 18.82 -1.90
C PRO A 67 3.56 18.50 -0.42
N CYS A 68 3.09 19.49 0.34
CA CYS A 68 2.48 19.26 1.63
C CYS A 68 1.12 18.62 1.40
N LEU A 69 0.93 17.39 1.88
CA LEU A 69 -0.29 16.61 1.66
C LEU A 69 -1.12 16.55 2.95
N ASP A 70 -2.43 16.68 2.79
CA ASP A 70 -3.41 16.43 3.83
C ASP A 70 -4.02 15.03 3.62
N LEU A 71 -3.92 14.17 4.64
CA LEU A 71 -4.38 12.79 4.54
C LEU A 71 -5.91 12.70 4.44
N ASP A 72 -6.64 13.61 5.10
CA ASP A 72 -8.09 13.63 5.02
C ASP A 72 -8.57 14.04 3.62
N ASP A 73 -7.85 14.96 2.97
CA ASP A 73 -8.12 15.32 1.57
C ASP A 73 -7.82 14.16 0.63
N LEU A 74 -6.71 13.47 0.82
CA LEU A 74 -6.35 12.28 0.04
C LEU A 74 -7.38 11.16 0.21
N ASN A 75 -7.88 10.94 1.42
CA ASN A 75 -8.92 9.95 1.70
C ASN A 75 -10.27 10.32 1.08
N ARG A 76 -10.52 11.59 0.81
CA ARG A 76 -11.77 12.06 0.15
C ARG A 76 -11.68 12.09 -1.37
N SER A 77 -10.54 12.48 -1.92
CA SER A 77 -10.40 12.81 -3.34
C SER A 77 -9.29 12.07 -4.07
N GLY A 78 -8.43 11.33 -3.37
CA GLY A 78 -7.36 10.53 -3.95
C GLY A 78 -7.86 9.27 -4.66
N ASN A 79 -6.96 8.59 -5.35
CA ASN A 79 -7.24 7.32 -6.01
C ASN A 79 -7.27 6.17 -4.98
N LEU A 80 -8.43 5.98 -4.33
CA LEU A 80 -8.58 4.96 -3.29
C LEU A 80 -8.49 3.53 -3.82
N ASP A 81 -8.77 3.28 -5.09
CA ASP A 81 -8.64 1.96 -5.67
C ASP A 81 -7.16 1.60 -5.84
N LEU A 82 -6.33 2.56 -6.25
CA LEU A 82 -4.88 2.40 -6.26
C LEU A 82 -4.34 2.16 -4.86
N TYR A 83 -4.77 2.96 -3.87
CA TYR A 83 -4.39 2.79 -2.47
C TYR A 83 -4.69 1.37 -1.97
N ARG A 84 -5.93 0.89 -2.17
CA ARG A 84 -6.32 -0.48 -1.78
C ARG A 84 -5.49 -1.54 -2.50
N HIS A 85 -5.16 -1.31 -3.77
CA HIS A 85 -4.30 -2.21 -4.54
C HIS A 85 -2.90 -2.29 -3.93
N LEU A 86 -2.28 -1.16 -3.57
CA LEU A 86 -0.96 -1.13 -2.94
C LEU A 86 -0.97 -1.78 -1.55
N VAL A 87 -2.00 -1.55 -0.74
CA VAL A 87 -2.17 -2.25 0.54
C VAL A 87 -2.21 -3.76 0.33
N LYS A 88 -2.96 -4.23 -0.67
CA LYS A 88 -3.02 -5.65 -1.04
C LYS A 88 -1.65 -6.17 -1.49
N LEU A 89 -0.94 -5.45 -2.36
CA LEU A 89 0.41 -5.81 -2.80
C LEU A 89 1.39 -5.92 -1.63
N GLY A 90 1.34 -5.00 -0.68
CA GLY A 90 2.15 -5.04 0.54
C GLY A 90 1.90 -6.31 1.35
N ARG A 91 0.64 -6.69 1.56
CA ARG A 91 0.27 -7.93 2.25
C ARG A 91 0.77 -9.17 1.49
N ILE A 92 0.56 -9.23 0.17
CA ILE A 92 1.04 -10.31 -0.69
C ILE A 92 2.58 -10.41 -0.61
N TYR A 93 3.29 -9.30 -0.70
CA TYR A 93 4.76 -9.26 -0.60
C TYR A 93 5.26 -9.82 0.73
N HIS A 94 4.58 -9.54 1.85
CA HIS A 94 4.92 -10.08 3.16
C HIS A 94 4.54 -11.55 3.30
N ALA A 95 3.40 -11.97 2.78
CA ALA A 95 2.89 -13.33 2.90
C ALA A 95 3.74 -14.35 2.10
N TYR A 96 4.29 -13.96 0.96
CA TYR A 96 5.00 -14.87 0.05
C TYR A 96 6.51 -14.59 0.00
N PRO A 97 7.35 -15.34 0.77
CA PRO A 97 8.80 -15.14 0.80
C PRO A 97 9.48 -15.17 -0.56
N ALA A 98 8.98 -15.97 -1.50
CA ALA A 98 9.49 -16.04 -2.86
C ALA A 98 9.50 -14.67 -3.56
N LEU A 99 8.55 -13.78 -3.27
CA LEU A 99 8.54 -12.41 -3.81
C LEU A 99 9.71 -11.56 -3.28
N ARG A 100 10.21 -11.84 -2.07
CA ARG A 100 11.32 -11.09 -1.46
C ARG A 100 12.68 -11.61 -1.89
N THR A 101 12.89 -12.92 -1.74
CA THR A 101 14.22 -13.53 -1.86
C THR A 101 14.30 -14.66 -2.88
N GLY A 102 13.18 -15.00 -3.54
CA GLY A 102 13.14 -16.07 -4.53
C GLY A 102 13.94 -15.76 -5.78
N SER A 103 14.46 -16.82 -6.40
CA SER A 103 15.11 -16.74 -7.69
C SER A 103 14.14 -16.36 -8.79
N TYR A 104 14.50 -15.35 -9.58
CA TYR A 104 13.69 -14.86 -10.69
C TYR A 104 13.97 -15.62 -11.97
N TYR A 105 12.93 -15.97 -12.73
CA TYR A 105 13.04 -16.41 -14.11
C TYR A 105 11.84 -15.96 -14.95
N THR A 106 12.13 -15.65 -16.22
CA THR A 106 11.10 -15.26 -17.19
C THR A 106 10.45 -16.52 -17.74
N VAL A 107 9.11 -16.57 -17.73
CA VAL A 107 8.33 -17.66 -18.31
C VAL A 107 7.98 -17.33 -19.76
N GLU A 108 7.39 -16.14 -19.99
CA GLU A 108 7.03 -15.68 -21.34
C GLU A 108 7.06 -14.16 -21.42
N VAL A 109 7.61 -13.62 -22.52
CA VAL A 109 7.59 -12.21 -22.87
C VAL A 109 6.98 -12.02 -24.25
N ARG A 110 6.00 -11.16 -24.33
CA ARG A 110 5.40 -10.69 -25.58
C ARG A 110 5.44 -9.17 -25.63
N ASN A 111 5.05 -8.59 -26.75
CA ASN A 111 4.85 -7.16 -26.80
C ASN A 111 3.76 -6.75 -25.80
N ARG A 112 4.10 -5.87 -24.83
CA ARG A 112 3.20 -5.37 -23.77
C ARG A 112 2.55 -6.43 -22.86
N GLN A 113 3.13 -7.63 -22.80
CA GLN A 113 2.69 -8.73 -21.94
C GLN A 113 3.91 -9.43 -21.33
N LEU A 114 3.83 -9.75 -20.05
CA LEU A 114 4.92 -10.39 -19.31
C LEU A 114 4.36 -11.45 -18.37
N LEU A 115 4.96 -12.63 -18.41
CA LEU A 115 4.79 -13.67 -17.40
C LEU A 115 6.17 -14.07 -16.88
N PHE A 116 6.40 -13.93 -15.58
CA PHE A 116 7.61 -14.38 -14.90
C PHE A 116 7.27 -15.12 -13.63
N ALA A 117 8.26 -15.77 -13.05
CA ALA A 117 8.11 -16.46 -11.79
C ALA A 117 9.26 -16.16 -10.84
N LYS A 118 8.99 -16.32 -9.56
CA LYS A 118 9.99 -16.34 -8.49
C LYS A 118 9.82 -17.60 -7.66
N GLU A 119 10.92 -18.27 -7.39
CA GLU A 119 10.92 -19.55 -6.69
C GLU A 119 11.81 -19.48 -5.45
N GLN A 120 11.32 -20.01 -4.35
CA GLN A 120 12.06 -20.20 -3.11
C GLN A 120 11.56 -21.47 -2.38
N ASP A 121 12.49 -22.30 -1.95
CA ASP A 121 12.23 -23.50 -1.16
C ASP A 121 11.18 -24.46 -1.82
N GLY A 122 11.24 -24.58 -3.16
CA GLY A 122 10.33 -25.39 -3.96
C GLY A 122 8.94 -24.80 -4.17
N ARG A 123 8.70 -23.56 -3.72
CA ARG A 123 7.44 -22.84 -3.90
C ARG A 123 7.59 -21.75 -4.96
N THR A 124 6.67 -21.72 -5.91
CA THR A 124 6.71 -20.78 -7.04
C THR A 124 5.57 -19.80 -6.98
N VAL A 125 5.90 -18.52 -7.16
CA VAL A 125 4.93 -17.43 -7.39
C VAL A 125 5.05 -16.99 -8.84
N TYR A 126 3.96 -17.10 -9.60
CA TYR A 126 3.90 -16.59 -10.97
C TYR A 126 3.27 -15.19 -10.98
N VAL A 127 3.81 -14.29 -11.79
CA VAL A 127 3.31 -12.93 -11.95
C VAL A 127 3.07 -12.66 -13.41
N ALA A 128 1.83 -12.33 -13.75
CA ALA A 128 1.42 -12.02 -15.12
C ALA A 128 0.93 -10.57 -15.21
N LEU A 129 1.33 -9.89 -16.30
CA LEU A 129 0.89 -8.54 -16.63
C LEU A 129 0.39 -8.49 -18.07
N ASN A 130 -0.76 -7.88 -18.27
CA ASN A 130 -1.32 -7.52 -19.57
C ASN A 130 -1.45 -6.00 -19.68
N LEU A 131 -0.59 -5.36 -20.45
CA LEU A 131 -0.59 -3.91 -20.68
C LEU A 131 -1.35 -3.52 -21.97
N GLU A 132 -2.01 -4.50 -22.60
CA GLU A 132 -2.84 -4.25 -23.80
C GLU A 132 -4.25 -3.79 -23.41
N ASP A 133 -4.93 -3.14 -24.32
CA ASP A 133 -6.33 -2.73 -24.22
C ASP A 133 -7.32 -3.84 -24.61
N CYS A 134 -6.81 -5.05 -24.83
CA CYS A 134 -7.59 -6.24 -25.15
C CYS A 134 -7.26 -7.40 -24.19
N PRO A 135 -8.16 -8.38 -24.06
CA PRO A 135 -7.88 -9.60 -23.28
C PRO A 135 -6.69 -10.37 -23.85
N SER A 136 -5.95 -11.02 -22.96
CA SER A 136 -4.82 -11.90 -23.33
C SER A 136 -4.91 -13.24 -22.59
N GLU A 137 -4.12 -14.19 -23.07
CA GLU A 137 -4.04 -15.53 -22.48
C GLU A 137 -2.58 -15.96 -22.37
N PHE A 138 -2.24 -16.64 -21.27
CA PHE A 138 -0.99 -17.38 -21.13
C PHE A 138 -1.27 -18.84 -20.87
N ARG A 139 -0.41 -19.71 -21.41
CA ARG A 139 -0.36 -21.14 -21.10
C ARG A 139 1.06 -21.50 -20.77
N PHE A 140 1.26 -22.06 -19.59
CA PHE A 140 2.62 -22.39 -19.12
C PHE A 140 2.63 -23.67 -18.30
N GLY A 141 3.78 -24.34 -18.26
CA GLY A 141 3.99 -25.52 -17.42
C GLY A 141 4.09 -25.13 -15.95
N THR A 142 3.50 -25.96 -15.09
CA THR A 142 3.62 -25.83 -13.64
C THR A 142 3.69 -27.22 -12.99
N HIS A 143 4.38 -27.29 -11.87
CA HIS A 143 4.50 -28.53 -11.08
C HIS A 143 3.45 -28.64 -9.97
N VAL A 144 2.67 -27.56 -9.76
CA VAL A 144 1.66 -27.51 -8.71
C VAL A 144 0.30 -27.96 -9.23
N PRO A 145 -0.51 -28.65 -8.39
CA PRO A 145 -1.80 -29.19 -8.82
C PRO A 145 -2.89 -28.11 -8.96
N SER A 146 -2.75 -27.00 -8.27
CA SER A 146 -3.73 -25.92 -8.25
C SER A 146 -3.06 -24.56 -8.03
N LEU A 147 -3.61 -23.51 -8.62
CA LEU A 147 -3.16 -22.14 -8.46
C LEU A 147 -4.35 -21.23 -8.12
N VAL A 148 -4.07 -20.16 -7.37
CA VAL A 148 -5.02 -19.10 -7.06
C VAL A 148 -4.38 -17.75 -7.39
N ASP A 149 -5.12 -16.87 -8.04
CA ASP A 149 -4.74 -15.45 -8.16
C ASP A 149 -5.05 -14.73 -6.84
N VAL A 150 -4.02 -14.38 -6.09
CA VAL A 150 -4.18 -13.73 -4.79
C VAL A 150 -4.60 -12.25 -4.88
N ILE A 151 -4.60 -11.66 -6.08
CA ILE A 151 -5.19 -10.33 -6.29
C ILE A 151 -6.71 -10.42 -6.33
N SER A 152 -7.28 -11.36 -7.07
CA SER A 152 -8.73 -11.51 -7.24
C SER A 152 -9.36 -12.55 -6.31
N GLY A 153 -8.56 -13.47 -5.76
CA GLY A 153 -9.02 -14.65 -5.00
C GLY A 153 -9.59 -15.75 -5.90
N GLN A 154 -9.43 -15.68 -7.22
CA GLN A 154 -10.01 -16.62 -8.15
C GLN A 154 -9.07 -17.81 -8.40
N PRO A 155 -9.60 -19.06 -8.42
CA PRO A 155 -8.82 -20.22 -8.78
C PRO A 155 -8.42 -20.18 -10.25
N VAL A 156 -7.27 -20.77 -10.55
CA VAL A 156 -6.74 -20.93 -11.90
C VAL A 156 -6.77 -22.39 -12.31
N GLN A 157 -7.26 -22.65 -13.50
CA GLN A 157 -7.33 -24.00 -14.06
C GLN A 157 -5.92 -24.55 -14.32
N VAL A 158 -5.59 -25.69 -13.68
CA VAL A 158 -4.36 -26.45 -13.91
C VAL A 158 -4.74 -27.86 -14.34
N GLU A 159 -4.30 -28.27 -15.52
CA GLU A 159 -4.56 -29.59 -16.09
C GLU A 159 -3.30 -30.17 -16.72
N ASN A 160 -3.03 -31.43 -16.44
CA ASN A 160 -1.89 -32.18 -17.04
C ASN A 160 -0.53 -31.44 -16.88
N GLY A 161 -0.31 -30.76 -15.76
CA GLY A 161 0.92 -30.02 -15.51
C GLY A 161 1.01 -28.68 -16.26
N GLY A 162 -0.11 -28.19 -16.78
CA GLY A 162 -0.21 -26.90 -17.46
C GLY A 162 -1.25 -25.99 -16.82
N ALA A 163 -0.91 -24.73 -16.62
CA ALA A 163 -1.82 -23.67 -16.20
C ALA A 163 -2.27 -22.84 -17.40
N TRP A 164 -3.53 -22.46 -17.39
CA TRP A 164 -4.12 -21.55 -18.38
C TRP A 164 -4.79 -20.38 -17.69
N ILE A 165 -4.34 -19.16 -18.03
CA ILE A 165 -4.91 -17.93 -17.48
C ILE A 165 -5.45 -17.04 -18.60
N ARG A 166 -6.57 -16.40 -18.31
CA ARG A 166 -7.17 -15.33 -19.10
C ARG A 166 -7.08 -14.03 -18.34
N MET A 167 -6.54 -13.02 -18.98
CA MET A 167 -6.34 -11.71 -18.39
C MET A 167 -7.22 -10.67 -19.08
N ALA A 168 -7.86 -9.83 -18.26
CA ALA A 168 -8.56 -8.65 -18.76
C ALA A 168 -7.56 -7.62 -19.36
N PRO A 169 -8.04 -6.64 -20.13
CA PRO A 169 -7.24 -5.48 -20.52
C PRO A 169 -6.67 -4.79 -19.28
N PHE A 170 -5.44 -4.29 -19.35
CA PHE A 170 -4.78 -3.54 -18.27
C PHE A 170 -4.90 -4.22 -16.90
N SER A 171 -4.54 -5.49 -16.83
CA SER A 171 -4.64 -6.28 -15.60
C SER A 171 -3.34 -6.97 -15.22
N SER A 172 -3.25 -7.34 -13.95
CA SER A 172 -2.17 -8.17 -13.41
C SER A 172 -2.75 -9.31 -12.58
N MET A 173 -2.01 -10.42 -12.49
CA MET A 173 -2.30 -11.57 -11.64
C MET A 173 -1.05 -11.98 -10.88
N ILE A 174 -1.21 -12.39 -9.64
CA ILE A 174 -0.16 -13.00 -8.82
C ILE A 174 -0.68 -14.37 -8.40
N LEU A 175 -0.08 -15.42 -8.97
CA LEU A 175 -0.56 -16.79 -8.81
C LEU A 175 0.32 -17.54 -7.83
N VAL A 176 -0.30 -18.17 -6.87
CA VAL A 176 0.34 -19.02 -5.85
C VAL A 176 -0.35 -20.38 -5.78
N GLU A 177 0.30 -21.34 -5.14
CA GLU A 177 -0.31 -22.62 -4.82
C GLU A 177 -1.49 -22.44 -3.87
N ASP A 178 -2.60 -23.12 -4.14
CA ASP A 178 -3.85 -22.98 -3.37
C ASP A 178 -3.73 -23.43 -1.91
N ASP A 179 -2.92 -24.44 -1.63
CA ASP A 179 -2.64 -24.93 -0.28
C ASP A 179 -1.93 -23.89 0.61
N ILE A 180 -1.23 -22.94 0.03
CA ILE A 180 -0.54 -21.86 0.74
C ILE A 180 -1.52 -20.77 1.19
N VAL A 181 -2.56 -20.51 0.42
CA VAL A 181 -3.56 -19.47 0.75
C VAL A 181 -4.22 -19.76 2.09
N ASN A 182 -4.54 -21.03 2.35
CA ASN A 182 -5.14 -21.46 3.61
C ASN A 182 -4.19 -21.44 4.81
N GLN A 183 -2.86 -21.35 4.59
CA GLN A 183 -1.85 -21.27 5.65
C GLN A 183 -1.38 -19.85 5.92
N THR A 184 -1.60 -18.94 4.95
CA THR A 184 -1.11 -17.56 4.97
C THR A 184 -2.23 -16.53 5.03
N GLU A 185 -3.49 -16.92 5.24
CA GLU A 185 -4.40 -15.92 5.77
C GLU A 185 -3.79 -15.46 7.11
N PRO A 186 -3.04 -14.34 7.12
CA PRO A 186 -2.99 -13.60 8.34
C PRO A 186 -4.46 -13.33 8.58
N GLU A 187 -4.98 -13.84 9.68
CA GLU A 187 -6.16 -13.27 10.30
C GLU A 187 -6.15 -11.81 9.88
N ALA A 188 -7.07 -11.45 9.00
CA ALA A 188 -7.20 -10.09 8.57
C ALA A 188 -7.56 -9.35 9.86
N ALA A 189 -6.52 -8.98 10.62
CA ALA A 189 -6.61 -7.76 11.36
C ALA A 189 -6.96 -6.78 10.24
N ALA A 190 -8.28 -6.63 10.02
CA ALA A 190 -8.78 -5.42 9.46
C ALA A 190 -7.87 -4.37 10.10
N VAL A 191 -7.05 -3.68 9.29
CA VAL A 191 -6.68 -2.36 9.68
C VAL A 191 -8.05 -1.73 9.77
N ALA A 192 -8.63 -1.83 10.97
CA ALA A 192 -9.75 -1.04 11.34
C ALA A 192 -9.25 0.34 10.98
N VAL A 193 -9.80 0.92 9.93
CA VAL A 193 -9.84 2.37 9.84
C VAL A 193 -10.44 2.69 11.19
N PRO A 194 -9.66 3.26 12.13
CA PRO A 194 -10.18 3.50 13.46
C PRO A 194 -11.47 4.26 13.19
N GLU A 195 -12.61 3.73 13.67
CA GLU A 195 -13.85 4.49 13.62
C GLU A 195 -13.49 5.86 14.17
N PRO A 196 -13.86 6.95 13.49
CA PRO A 196 -13.43 8.27 13.88
C PRO A 196 -13.73 8.38 15.37
N THR A 197 -12.70 8.48 16.18
CA THR A 197 -12.82 8.52 17.65
C THR A 197 -13.72 9.70 17.96
N VAL A 198 -14.96 9.44 18.33
CA VAL A 198 -15.90 10.50 18.65
C VAL A 198 -15.36 11.16 19.92
N LEU A 199 -14.74 12.31 19.72
CA LEU A 199 -14.19 13.10 20.82
C LEU A 199 -15.33 13.75 21.59
N GLU A 200 -15.32 13.63 22.89
CA GLU A 200 -16.31 14.23 23.78
C GLU A 200 -15.68 15.31 24.65
N ALA A 201 -16.18 16.53 24.57
CA ALA A 201 -15.77 17.62 25.46
C ALA A 201 -16.18 17.25 26.92
N GLY A 202 -15.27 17.50 27.86
CA GLY A 202 -15.41 17.10 29.28
C GLY A 202 -14.99 15.68 29.59
N ALA A 203 -14.74 14.82 28.60
CA ALA A 203 -14.21 13.49 28.83
C ALA A 203 -12.72 13.52 29.11
N LYS A 204 -12.25 12.53 29.88
CA LYS A 204 -10.83 12.34 30.21
C LYS A 204 -10.20 11.34 29.28
N TYR A 205 -8.96 11.62 28.91
CA TYR A 205 -8.15 10.80 28.04
C TYR A 205 -6.76 10.59 28.66
N ARG A 206 -6.17 9.41 28.44
CA ARG A 206 -4.80 9.08 28.82
C ARG A 206 -3.92 9.07 27.58
N ASP A 207 -2.84 9.82 27.56
CA ASP A 207 -1.78 9.70 26.55
C ASP A 207 -1.01 8.40 26.81
N VAL A 208 -1.04 7.48 25.84
CA VAL A 208 -0.39 6.17 25.94
C VAL A 208 1.13 6.29 25.92
N LEU A 209 1.68 7.36 25.36
CA LEU A 209 3.13 7.56 25.26
C LEU A 209 3.78 7.92 26.58
N ASP A 210 3.13 8.74 27.41
CA ASP A 210 3.72 9.22 28.68
C ASP A 210 2.85 8.93 29.91
N GLY A 211 1.68 8.32 29.71
CA GLY A 211 0.73 7.98 30.78
C GLY A 211 -0.02 9.18 31.37
N SER A 212 0.18 10.39 30.85
CA SER A 212 -0.46 11.60 31.37
C SER A 212 -1.97 11.60 31.09
N VAL A 213 -2.74 12.13 32.04
CA VAL A 213 -4.19 12.26 31.90
C VAL A 213 -4.56 13.70 31.62
N CYS A 214 -5.46 13.88 30.66
CA CYS A 214 -5.99 15.19 30.29
C CYS A 214 -7.52 15.16 30.18
N GLU A 215 -8.14 16.29 30.41
CA GLU A 215 -9.56 16.56 30.18
C GLU A 215 -9.71 17.31 28.86
N LEU A 216 -10.50 16.80 27.93
CA LEU A 216 -10.74 17.44 26.66
C LEU A 216 -11.72 18.60 26.84
N LEU A 217 -11.28 19.82 26.56
CA LEU A 217 -12.09 21.03 26.73
C LEU A 217 -12.88 21.36 25.45
N GLN A 218 -12.24 21.18 24.29
CA GLN A 218 -12.86 21.43 22.98
C GLN A 218 -12.39 20.40 21.97
N THR A 219 -13.32 19.90 21.17
CA THR A 219 -13.10 18.80 20.22
C THR A 219 -12.68 19.28 18.83
N SER A 220 -12.85 20.57 18.52
CA SER A 220 -12.47 21.17 17.25
C SER A 220 -12.38 22.69 17.41
N VAL A 221 -11.18 23.23 17.21
CA VAL A 221 -10.89 24.66 17.13
C VAL A 221 -10.00 24.88 15.91
N ARG A 222 -10.25 25.91 15.11
CA ARG A 222 -9.37 26.19 13.98
C ARG A 222 -8.24 27.13 14.37
N HIS A 223 -7.03 26.78 13.99
CA HIS A 223 -5.88 27.69 14.10
C HIS A 223 -6.08 28.87 13.14
N ALA A 224 -5.88 30.10 13.63
CA ALA A 224 -6.23 31.31 12.89
C ALA A 224 -5.45 31.47 11.56
N GLU A 225 -4.20 31.06 11.55
CA GLU A 225 -3.32 31.22 10.37
C GLU A 225 -3.30 30.00 9.47
N THR A 226 -3.12 28.81 10.05
CA THR A 226 -2.97 27.55 9.30
C THR A 226 -4.28 26.89 8.93
N GLN A 227 -5.41 27.34 9.54
CA GLN A 227 -6.74 26.73 9.42
C GLN A 227 -6.80 25.27 9.88
N GLU A 228 -5.76 24.77 10.53
CA GLU A 228 -5.67 23.41 11.04
C GLU A 228 -6.69 23.18 12.18
N GLU A 229 -7.33 22.02 12.20
CA GLU A 229 -8.19 21.61 13.31
C GLU A 229 -7.36 21.21 14.53
N LEU A 230 -7.60 21.87 15.65
CA LEU A 230 -6.96 21.58 16.92
C LEU A 230 -7.99 21.04 17.93
N VAL A 231 -7.52 20.24 18.86
CA VAL A 231 -8.21 19.94 20.12
C VAL A 231 -7.58 20.75 21.24
N VAL A 232 -8.41 21.21 22.19
CA VAL A 232 -7.94 21.93 23.38
C VAL A 232 -8.19 21.04 24.59
N TYR A 233 -7.17 20.83 25.42
CA TYR A 233 -7.23 19.96 26.58
C TYR A 233 -6.49 20.55 27.78
N ARG A 234 -6.90 20.16 28.99
CA ARG A 234 -6.26 20.52 30.25
C ARG A 234 -5.53 19.31 30.81
N LYS A 235 -4.25 19.45 31.13
CA LYS A 235 -3.49 18.40 31.85
C LYS A 235 -3.93 18.36 33.33
N GLU A 236 -4.21 17.16 33.85
CA GLU A 236 -4.60 17.00 35.24
C GLU A 236 -3.44 17.30 36.20
N LYS A 237 -2.21 17.01 35.80
CA LYS A 237 -1.02 17.12 36.64
C LYS A 237 -0.75 18.54 37.13
N ASP A 238 -0.96 19.53 36.28
CA ASP A 238 -0.56 20.94 36.59
C ASP A 238 -1.64 21.97 36.20
N GLY A 239 -2.78 21.51 35.70
CA GLY A 239 -3.89 22.37 35.27
C GLY A 239 -3.62 23.17 34.00
N SER A 240 -2.47 23.01 33.35
CA SER A 240 -2.11 23.72 32.13
C SER A 240 -3.04 23.36 30.96
N VAL A 241 -3.38 24.37 30.14
CA VAL A 241 -4.23 24.20 28.97
C VAL A 241 -3.36 24.21 27.72
N TRP A 242 -3.56 23.20 26.90
CA TRP A 242 -2.80 22.98 25.68
C TRP A 242 -3.72 22.80 24.49
N ALA A 243 -3.20 23.10 23.30
CA ALA A 243 -3.83 22.77 22.03
C ALA A 243 -2.87 21.90 21.21
N MET A 244 -3.40 20.89 20.52
CA MET A 244 -2.63 20.10 19.57
C MET A 244 -3.48 19.79 18.35
N PRO A 245 -2.84 19.48 17.20
CA PRO A 245 -3.56 19.02 16.01
C PRO A 245 -4.48 17.84 16.34
N LYS A 246 -5.73 17.93 15.88
CA LYS A 246 -6.73 16.88 16.08
C LYS A 246 -6.26 15.55 15.51
N SER A 247 -5.58 15.58 14.37
CA SER A 247 -4.96 14.43 13.73
C SER A 247 -3.94 13.71 14.63
N ILE A 248 -3.19 14.45 15.46
CA ILE A 248 -2.26 13.89 16.43
C ILE A 248 -3.00 13.32 17.64
N PHE A 249 -4.06 13.98 18.10
CA PHE A 249 -4.85 13.51 19.23
C PHE A 249 -5.63 12.23 18.90
N THR A 250 -6.18 12.13 17.69
CA THR A 250 -6.91 10.93 17.21
C THR A 250 -6.01 9.90 16.51
N GLY A 251 -4.73 10.21 16.36
CA GLY A 251 -3.75 9.33 15.72
C GLY A 251 -3.37 8.13 16.58
N THR A 252 -2.52 7.28 16.03
CA THR A 252 -2.00 6.09 16.70
C THR A 252 -0.62 6.32 17.29
N ALA A 253 -0.36 5.70 18.45
CA ALA A 253 0.97 5.53 19.03
C ALA A 253 1.69 4.32 18.40
N HIS A 254 2.79 3.86 19.00
CA HIS A 254 3.44 2.63 18.60
C HIS A 254 2.44 1.45 18.68
N ASP A 255 2.59 0.48 17.77
CA ASP A 255 1.76 -0.74 17.70
C ASP A 255 0.28 -0.56 17.34
N ASN A 256 -0.05 0.48 16.56
CA ASN A 256 -1.41 0.73 16.06
C ASN A 256 -2.47 1.00 17.16
N GLN A 257 -2.07 1.28 18.40
CA GLN A 257 -2.98 1.68 19.46
C GLN A 257 -3.32 3.17 19.37
N PRO A 258 -4.55 3.60 19.69
CA PRO A 258 -4.88 5.02 19.79
C PRO A 258 -3.88 5.73 20.72
N ARG A 259 -3.39 6.91 20.30
CA ARG A 259 -2.48 7.69 21.14
C ARG A 259 -3.13 8.14 22.45
N PHE A 260 -4.42 8.48 22.39
CA PHE A 260 -5.20 8.89 23.54
C PHE A 260 -6.36 7.91 23.77
N GLU A 261 -6.40 7.27 24.92
CA GLU A 261 -7.46 6.36 25.34
C GLU A 261 -8.46 7.11 26.20
N LYS A 262 -9.76 7.01 25.87
CA LYS A 262 -10.83 7.56 26.70
C LYS A 262 -10.92 6.76 27.99
N LEU A 263 -10.95 7.45 29.15
CA LEU A 263 -11.04 6.87 30.49
C LEU A 263 -12.49 6.69 30.93
#